data_297fc575a454ec8c5e176f946ccb3aae
#
_entry.id   297fc575a454ec8c5e176f946ccb3aae
#
_cell.length_a   1.000
_cell.length_b   1.000
_cell.length_c   1.000
_cell.angle_alpha   90.00
_cell.angle_beta   90.00
_cell.angle_gamma   90.00
#
_symmetry.space_group_name_H-M   'P 1'
#
loop_
_entity.id
_entity.type
_entity.pdbx_description
1 polymer ?
#
loop_
_entity_poly.entity_id
_entity_poly.type
_entity_poly.pdbx_seq_one_letter_code
_entity_poly.pdbx_strand_id
1 'polypeptide(L)'
;GLVGSEMCIRDSLDVVAQRLVEIREKLQVEVYFKASFDKANRTSLRSFRGPGLEKGLQMLADIKARYNLPLTTDIHESYQAAAVGEVVDVLQIPAFLCRQTDLLVAASQTGRVVNVKKAQFLSGEDMRFPVEKCREAGAKEVWLTERGTTFGYNNLVVDFRNLPIMSQWADRVIMDCTHSVQRPGGGNGTTSGDRQFVPAMAKAAKAFGARGYFIETHPNPEIALSDGPN
;
A
#
# COMPACT_ATOMS: atom_id res chain seq x y z
N GLY A 1 -4.55 7.57 5.44
CA GLY A 1 -5.99 7.57 5.57
C GLY A 1 -6.65 8.86 5.15
N LEU A 2 -7.70 8.77 4.33
CA LEU A 2 -8.53 9.91 3.96
C LEU A 2 -9.48 10.22 5.12
N VAL A 3 -9.37 11.40 5.71
CA VAL A 3 -10.10 11.77 6.92
C VAL A 3 -10.80 13.10 6.75
N GLY A 4 -12.07 13.18 7.16
CA GLY A 4 -12.81 14.41 7.34
C GLY A 4 -13.81 14.73 6.24
N SER A 5 -14.38 15.96 6.31
CA SER A 5 -15.20 16.53 5.23
C SER A 5 -14.39 16.58 3.92
N GLU A 6 -15.06 16.67 2.78
CA GLU A 6 -14.38 16.71 1.47
C GLU A 6 -13.25 17.75 1.40
N MET A 7 -13.44 18.88 2.04
CA MET A 7 -12.45 19.95 2.10
C MET A 7 -11.24 19.55 2.94
N CYS A 8 -11.44 18.92 4.10
CA CYS A 8 -10.35 18.44 4.95
C CYS A 8 -9.54 17.28 4.30
N ILE A 9 -10.20 16.42 3.51
CA ILE A 9 -9.51 15.35 2.78
C ILE A 9 -8.57 15.96 1.73
N ARG A 10 -9.05 16.90 0.93
CA ARG A 10 -8.25 17.54 -0.12
C ARG A 10 -7.07 18.29 0.47
N ASP A 11 -7.28 19.10 1.50
CA ASP A 11 -6.23 19.85 2.17
C ASP A 11 -5.16 18.91 2.77
N SER A 12 -5.57 17.80 3.36
CA SER A 12 -4.63 16.79 3.88
C SER A 12 -3.79 16.14 2.79
N LEU A 13 -4.39 15.86 1.61
CA LEU A 13 -3.64 15.30 0.47
C LEU A 13 -2.61 16.30 -0.06
N ASP A 14 -2.97 17.57 -0.14
CA ASP A 14 -2.05 18.63 -0.58
C ASP A 14 -0.86 18.80 0.37
N VAL A 15 -1.10 18.85 1.68
CA VAL A 15 -0.03 18.93 2.69
C VAL A 15 0.94 17.75 2.57
N VAL A 16 0.40 16.53 2.43
CA VAL A 16 1.24 15.32 2.27
C VAL A 16 2.00 15.37 0.94
N ALA A 17 1.33 15.72 -0.16
CA ALA A 17 1.97 15.77 -1.48
C ALA A 17 3.12 16.78 -1.52
N GLN A 18 2.91 17.98 -0.96
CA GLN A 18 3.96 18.99 -0.85
C GLN A 18 5.15 18.48 -0.05
N ARG A 19 4.89 17.83 1.09
CA ARG A 19 5.95 17.24 1.91
C ARG A 19 6.73 16.14 1.21
N LEU A 20 6.05 15.32 0.40
CA LEU A 20 6.70 14.29 -0.41
C LEU A 20 7.58 14.89 -1.51
N VAL A 21 7.19 15.99 -2.13
CA VAL A 21 8.05 16.73 -3.08
C VAL A 21 9.32 17.21 -2.39
N GLU A 22 9.21 17.84 -1.22
CA GLU A 22 10.38 18.28 -0.43
C GLU A 22 11.33 17.13 -0.11
N ILE A 23 10.78 15.97 0.30
CA ILE A 23 11.58 14.77 0.59
C ILE A 23 12.29 14.26 -0.67
N ARG A 24 11.56 14.16 -1.80
CA ARG A 24 12.11 13.76 -3.09
C ARG A 24 13.31 14.64 -3.49
N GLU A 25 13.14 15.95 -3.40
CA GLU A 25 14.17 16.92 -3.78
C GLU A 25 15.35 16.91 -2.81
N LYS A 26 15.09 16.86 -1.51
CA LYS A 26 16.14 16.88 -0.48
C LYS A 26 17.00 15.61 -0.48
N LEU A 27 16.35 14.45 -0.65
CA LEU A 27 17.02 13.15 -0.51
C LEU A 27 17.40 12.54 -1.87
N GLN A 28 16.94 13.12 -2.99
CA GLN A 28 17.15 12.60 -4.35
C GLN A 28 16.71 11.14 -4.47
N VAL A 29 15.53 10.83 -3.92
CA VAL A 29 14.93 9.49 -3.94
C VAL A 29 13.65 9.50 -4.77
N GLU A 30 13.31 8.33 -5.31
CA GLU A 30 12.04 8.10 -5.97
C GLU A 30 10.91 8.04 -4.91
N VAL A 31 9.85 8.82 -5.10
CA VAL A 31 8.73 8.91 -4.15
C VAL A 31 7.42 8.73 -4.90
N TYR A 32 6.58 7.83 -4.42
CA TYR A 32 5.22 7.58 -4.92
C TYR A 32 4.20 8.09 -3.91
N PHE A 33 3.26 8.89 -4.38
CA PHE A 33 2.13 9.32 -3.56
C PHE A 33 1.06 8.23 -3.54
N LYS A 34 0.65 7.79 -2.35
CA LYS A 34 -0.39 6.77 -2.19
C LYS A 34 -1.60 7.31 -1.44
N ALA A 35 -2.78 7.14 -2.04
CA ALA A 35 -4.04 7.25 -1.31
C ALA A 35 -5.05 6.21 -1.80
N SER A 36 -5.94 5.78 -0.91
CA SER A 36 -7.02 4.85 -1.24
C SER A 36 -8.30 5.62 -1.54
N PHE A 37 -9.02 5.25 -2.58
CA PHE A 37 -10.36 5.77 -2.86
C PHE A 37 -11.45 5.02 -2.07
N ASP A 38 -11.15 3.83 -1.60
CA ASP A 38 -12.02 3.01 -0.75
C ASP A 38 -11.20 2.20 0.26
N LYS A 39 -11.70 2.06 1.46
CA LYS A 39 -11.21 1.18 2.52
C LYS A 39 -12.14 -0.04 2.62
N ALA A 40 -12.03 -0.96 1.66
CA ALA A 40 -13.00 -2.03 1.43
C ALA A 40 -13.07 -3.09 2.55
N ASN A 41 -12.01 -3.25 3.36
CA ASN A 41 -11.88 -4.31 4.37
C ASN A 41 -12.02 -3.83 5.82
N ARG A 42 -12.84 -2.80 6.07
CA ARG A 42 -13.11 -2.30 7.42
C ARG A 42 -13.82 -3.34 8.29
N THR A 43 -13.49 -3.37 9.58
CA THR A 43 -14.11 -4.26 10.56
C THR A 43 -15.57 -3.90 10.80
N SER A 44 -15.94 -2.62 10.80
CA SER A 44 -17.31 -2.16 11.01
C SER A 44 -17.95 -1.66 9.74
N LEU A 45 -19.19 -2.04 9.48
CA LEU A 45 -20.02 -1.52 8.40
C LEU A 45 -20.20 0.00 8.45
N ARG A 46 -20.14 0.57 9.67
CA ARG A 46 -20.29 2.02 9.90
C ARG A 46 -19.01 2.82 9.71
N SER A 47 -17.87 2.15 9.49
CA SER A 47 -16.59 2.84 9.29
C SER A 47 -16.60 3.64 7.99
N PHE A 48 -15.93 4.79 8.02
CA PHE A 48 -15.72 5.59 6.83
C PHE A 48 -14.91 4.80 5.79
N ARG A 49 -15.41 4.74 4.56
CA ARG A 49 -14.80 3.96 3.48
C ARG A 49 -13.98 4.78 2.50
N GLY A 50 -14.28 6.03 2.32
CA GLY A 50 -13.60 6.89 1.36
C GLY A 50 -14.55 7.59 0.40
N PRO A 51 -14.02 8.38 -0.58
CA PRO A 51 -14.82 9.16 -1.52
C PRO A 51 -15.47 8.31 -2.64
N GLY A 52 -15.08 7.03 -2.77
CA GLY A 52 -15.48 6.19 -3.89
C GLY A 52 -14.57 6.34 -5.12
N LEU A 53 -14.78 5.48 -6.12
CA LEU A 53 -13.88 5.32 -7.25
C LEU A 53 -13.71 6.60 -8.06
N GLU A 54 -14.78 7.15 -8.62
CA GLU A 54 -14.72 8.30 -9.55
C GLU A 54 -14.11 9.53 -8.89
N LYS A 55 -14.62 9.89 -7.71
CA LYS A 55 -14.14 11.07 -6.99
C LYS A 55 -12.72 10.87 -6.48
N GLY A 56 -12.39 9.68 -6.00
CA GLY A 56 -11.04 9.37 -5.56
C GLY A 56 -10.01 9.43 -6.69
N LEU A 57 -10.36 8.95 -7.87
CA LEU A 57 -9.50 9.04 -9.05
C LEU A 57 -9.32 10.49 -9.53
N GLN A 58 -10.38 11.32 -9.48
CA GLN A 58 -10.26 12.74 -9.80
C GLN A 58 -9.30 13.45 -8.83
N MET A 59 -9.40 13.17 -7.52
CA MET A 59 -8.51 13.75 -6.52
C MET A 59 -7.05 13.32 -6.74
N LEU A 60 -6.82 12.06 -7.09
CA LEU A 60 -5.48 11.56 -7.43
C LEU A 60 -4.93 12.22 -8.70
N ALA A 61 -5.74 12.36 -9.75
CA ALA A 61 -5.35 13.06 -10.98
C ALA A 61 -4.96 14.52 -10.70
N ASP A 62 -5.72 15.23 -9.85
CA ASP A 62 -5.42 16.60 -9.43
C ASP A 62 -4.05 16.68 -8.69
N ILE A 63 -3.75 15.72 -7.82
CA ILE A 63 -2.45 15.65 -7.12
C ILE A 63 -1.31 15.41 -8.15
N LYS A 64 -1.51 14.49 -9.08
CA LYS A 64 -0.51 14.20 -10.13
C LYS A 64 -0.20 15.45 -10.95
N ALA A 65 -1.23 16.15 -11.38
CA ALA A 65 -1.11 17.36 -12.19
C ALA A 65 -0.39 18.50 -11.46
N ARG A 66 -0.66 18.69 -10.16
CA ARG A 66 -0.08 19.79 -9.37
C ARG A 66 1.32 19.53 -8.87
N TYR A 67 1.63 18.30 -8.46
CA TYR A 67 2.87 17.98 -7.75
C TYR A 67 3.85 17.14 -8.57
N ASN A 68 3.45 16.67 -9.74
CA ASN A 68 4.26 15.79 -10.60
C ASN A 68 4.85 14.61 -9.81
N LEU A 69 4.01 13.96 -9.00
CA LEU A 69 4.35 12.75 -8.25
C LEU A 69 3.76 11.53 -8.96
N PRO A 70 4.53 10.45 -9.12
CA PRO A 70 3.94 9.17 -9.50
C PRO A 70 3.00 8.68 -8.41
N LEU A 71 1.92 8.04 -8.84
CA LEU A 71 0.81 7.66 -7.97
C LEU A 71 0.67 6.17 -7.81
N THR A 72 0.19 5.77 -6.64
CA THR A 72 -0.31 4.42 -6.40
C THR A 72 -1.63 4.44 -5.64
N THR A 73 -2.50 3.49 -5.94
CA THR A 73 -3.72 3.22 -5.15
C THR A 73 -4.02 1.72 -5.16
N ASP A 74 -4.79 1.28 -4.19
CA ASP A 74 -5.25 -0.10 -4.11
C ASP A 74 -6.55 -0.30 -4.89
N ILE A 75 -6.70 -1.47 -5.53
CA ILE A 75 -7.93 -1.95 -6.16
C ILE A 75 -8.43 -3.18 -5.41
N HIS A 76 -9.76 -3.36 -5.39
CA HIS A 76 -10.42 -4.44 -4.64
C HIS A 76 -11.25 -5.37 -5.54
N GLU A 77 -11.67 -4.86 -6.69
CA GLU A 77 -12.49 -5.55 -7.67
C GLU A 77 -11.87 -5.42 -9.08
N SER A 78 -11.98 -6.46 -9.89
CA SER A 78 -11.37 -6.50 -11.22
C SER A 78 -11.84 -5.38 -12.15
N TYR A 79 -13.12 -4.97 -12.06
CA TYR A 79 -13.67 -3.90 -12.88
C TYR A 79 -13.06 -2.51 -12.61
N GLN A 80 -12.43 -2.32 -11.47
CA GLN A 80 -11.77 -1.06 -11.10
C GLN A 80 -10.45 -0.84 -11.85
N ALA A 81 -9.78 -1.93 -12.25
CA ALA A 81 -8.42 -1.90 -12.73
C ALA A 81 -8.23 -0.98 -13.95
N ALA A 82 -9.10 -1.05 -14.94
CA ALA A 82 -8.98 -0.25 -16.16
C ALA A 82 -9.02 1.26 -15.84
N ALA A 83 -10.05 1.72 -15.11
CA ALA A 83 -10.20 3.13 -14.75
C ALA A 83 -9.05 3.64 -13.87
N VAL A 84 -8.60 2.81 -12.91
CA VAL A 84 -7.46 3.13 -12.03
C VAL A 84 -6.17 3.24 -12.84
N GLY A 85 -5.93 2.33 -13.79
CA GLY A 85 -4.75 2.32 -14.65
C GLY A 85 -4.58 3.56 -15.52
N GLU A 86 -5.66 4.27 -15.85
CA GLU A 86 -5.58 5.54 -16.58
C GLU A 86 -4.97 6.68 -15.73
N VAL A 87 -5.07 6.59 -14.41
CA VAL A 87 -4.67 7.67 -13.50
C VAL A 87 -3.34 7.37 -12.80
N VAL A 88 -3.16 6.15 -12.27
CA VAL A 88 -2.02 5.80 -11.44
C VAL A 88 -0.90 5.11 -12.21
N ASP A 89 0.28 5.11 -11.63
CA ASP A 89 1.47 4.46 -12.18
C ASP A 89 1.65 3.05 -11.64
N VAL A 90 1.14 2.80 -10.44
CA VAL A 90 1.21 1.51 -9.74
C VAL A 90 -0.16 1.13 -9.20
N LEU A 91 -0.67 -0.05 -9.58
CA LEU A 91 -1.85 -0.65 -8.97
C LEU A 91 -1.43 -1.56 -7.82
N GLN A 92 -1.95 -1.30 -6.63
CA GLN A 92 -1.69 -2.13 -5.46
C GLN A 92 -2.80 -3.16 -5.26
N ILE A 93 -2.41 -4.42 -5.08
CA ILE A 93 -3.29 -5.51 -4.67
C ILE A 93 -3.16 -5.68 -3.16
N PRO A 94 -4.26 -5.50 -2.38
CA PRO A 94 -4.25 -5.69 -0.95
C PRO A 94 -3.84 -7.11 -0.53
N ALA A 95 -3.26 -7.24 0.66
CA ALA A 95 -2.72 -8.50 1.15
C ALA A 95 -3.77 -9.63 1.15
N PHE A 96 -5.00 -9.36 1.62
CA PHE A 96 -6.06 -10.37 1.64
C PHE A 96 -6.49 -10.85 0.24
N LEU A 97 -6.23 -10.07 -0.80
CA LEU A 97 -6.63 -10.34 -2.18
C LEU A 97 -5.47 -10.81 -3.08
N CYS A 98 -4.30 -11.03 -2.51
CA CYS A 98 -3.08 -11.34 -3.28
C CYS A 98 -3.16 -12.63 -4.11
N ARG A 99 -4.13 -13.51 -3.86
CA ARG A 99 -4.37 -14.76 -4.60
C ARG A 99 -5.52 -14.69 -5.59
N GLN A 100 -6.30 -13.60 -5.62
CA GLN A 100 -7.47 -13.44 -6.48
C GLN A 100 -7.08 -13.32 -7.95
N THR A 101 -7.29 -14.39 -8.70
CA THR A 101 -6.79 -14.50 -10.09
C THR A 101 -7.33 -13.41 -10.99
N ASP A 102 -8.66 -13.17 -10.99
CA ASP A 102 -9.28 -12.18 -11.87
C ASP A 102 -8.80 -10.74 -11.55
N LEU A 103 -8.53 -10.45 -10.29
CA LEU A 103 -8.00 -9.15 -9.86
C LEU A 103 -6.56 -8.95 -10.34
N LEU A 104 -5.71 -9.98 -10.21
CA LEU A 104 -4.33 -9.96 -10.69
C LEU A 104 -4.25 -9.82 -12.21
N VAL A 105 -5.09 -10.56 -12.94
CA VAL A 105 -5.18 -10.50 -14.40
C VAL A 105 -5.61 -9.10 -14.84
N ALA A 106 -6.69 -8.56 -14.26
CA ALA A 106 -7.19 -7.24 -14.61
C ALA A 106 -6.16 -6.14 -14.34
N ALA A 107 -5.46 -6.19 -13.20
CA ALA A 107 -4.38 -5.26 -12.89
C ALA A 107 -3.24 -5.34 -13.92
N SER A 108 -2.83 -6.55 -14.29
CA SER A 108 -1.73 -6.80 -15.22
C SER A 108 -2.02 -6.28 -16.63
N GLN A 109 -3.28 -6.36 -17.06
CA GLN A 109 -3.72 -5.91 -18.38
C GLN A 109 -3.75 -4.39 -18.54
N THR A 110 -3.61 -3.62 -17.46
CA THR A 110 -3.54 -2.15 -17.53
C THR A 110 -2.21 -1.64 -18.11
N GLY A 111 -1.19 -2.48 -18.20
CA GLY A 111 0.16 -2.10 -18.60
C GLY A 111 0.93 -1.26 -17.57
N ARG A 112 0.36 -1.08 -16.37
CA ARG A 112 1.00 -0.40 -15.24
C ARG A 112 1.78 -1.38 -14.37
N VAL A 113 2.57 -0.86 -13.43
CA VAL A 113 3.20 -1.68 -12.40
C VAL A 113 2.14 -2.30 -11.51
N VAL A 114 2.27 -3.58 -11.21
CA VAL A 114 1.40 -4.28 -10.25
C VAL A 114 2.19 -4.55 -8.98
N ASN A 115 1.78 -3.94 -7.87
CA ASN A 115 2.36 -4.17 -6.56
C ASN A 115 1.46 -5.09 -5.73
N VAL A 116 1.91 -6.31 -5.45
CA VAL A 116 1.14 -7.29 -4.67
C VAL A 116 1.65 -7.33 -3.23
N LYS A 117 0.78 -6.99 -2.28
CA LYS A 117 1.12 -7.12 -0.85
C LYS A 117 1.03 -8.58 -0.44
N LYS A 118 2.09 -9.08 0.21
CA LYS A 118 2.11 -10.44 0.75
C LYS A 118 1.04 -10.59 1.84
N ALA A 119 0.21 -11.62 1.71
CA ALA A 119 -0.74 -11.95 2.78
C ALA A 119 -0.03 -12.40 4.05
N GLN A 120 -0.68 -12.15 5.19
CA GLN A 120 -0.15 -12.50 6.50
C GLN A 120 -0.06 -14.02 6.72
N PHE A 121 -0.77 -14.81 5.91
CA PHE A 121 -0.80 -16.27 5.96
C PHE A 121 0.07 -16.96 4.91
N LEU A 122 0.81 -16.19 4.07
CA LEU A 122 1.71 -16.74 3.05
C LEU A 122 3.17 -16.58 3.42
N SER A 123 3.98 -17.54 2.98
CA SER A 123 5.44 -17.42 3.00
C SER A 123 5.95 -16.50 1.88
N GLY A 124 7.22 -16.11 1.95
CA GLY A 124 7.88 -15.40 0.85
C GLY A 124 7.95 -16.23 -0.42
N GLU A 125 8.17 -17.54 -0.30
CA GLU A 125 8.22 -18.51 -1.41
C GLU A 125 6.89 -18.58 -2.16
N ASP A 126 5.77 -18.56 -1.45
CA ASP A 126 4.43 -18.63 -2.07
C ASP A 126 4.09 -17.41 -2.90
N MET A 127 4.79 -16.30 -2.69
CA MET A 127 4.55 -15.07 -3.46
C MET A 127 5.01 -15.18 -4.93
N ARG A 128 5.74 -16.22 -5.30
CA ARG A 128 6.03 -16.52 -6.69
C ARG A 128 4.75 -16.73 -7.52
N PHE A 129 3.73 -17.39 -6.95
CA PHE A 129 2.50 -17.72 -7.68
C PHE A 129 1.69 -16.48 -8.10
N PRO A 130 1.46 -15.47 -7.25
CA PRO A 130 0.90 -14.20 -7.70
C PRO A 130 1.73 -13.51 -8.79
N VAL A 131 3.07 -13.56 -8.69
CA VAL A 131 3.96 -12.98 -9.71
C VAL A 131 3.82 -13.73 -11.04
N GLU A 132 3.83 -15.06 -11.03
CA GLU A 132 3.63 -15.90 -12.22
C GLU A 132 2.29 -15.55 -12.91
N LYS A 133 1.18 -15.47 -12.16
CA LYS A 133 -0.12 -15.05 -12.69
C LYS A 133 -0.06 -13.65 -13.35
N CYS A 134 0.59 -12.69 -12.71
CA CYS A 134 0.73 -11.35 -13.28
C CYS A 134 1.55 -11.38 -14.57
N ARG A 135 2.66 -12.12 -14.60
CA ARG A 135 3.52 -12.27 -15.80
C ARG A 135 2.78 -12.95 -16.96
N GLU A 136 2.09 -14.05 -16.69
CA GLU A 136 1.29 -14.77 -17.69
C GLU A 136 0.14 -13.89 -18.24
N ALA A 137 -0.40 -13.01 -17.42
CA ALA A 137 -1.42 -12.02 -17.81
C ALA A 137 -0.84 -10.79 -18.54
N GLY A 138 0.48 -10.71 -18.73
CA GLY A 138 1.15 -9.66 -19.50
C GLY A 138 1.70 -8.48 -18.68
N ALA A 139 1.81 -8.60 -17.36
CA ALA A 139 2.45 -7.56 -16.54
C ALA A 139 3.92 -7.40 -16.93
N LYS A 140 4.34 -6.18 -17.20
CA LYS A 140 5.73 -5.83 -17.54
C LYS A 140 6.61 -5.69 -16.30
N GLU A 141 6.03 -5.19 -15.22
CA GLU A 141 6.74 -4.97 -13.96
C GLU A 141 5.83 -5.37 -12.79
N VAL A 142 6.36 -6.21 -11.89
CA VAL A 142 5.65 -6.72 -10.71
C VAL A 142 6.50 -6.46 -9.47
N TRP A 143 5.92 -5.75 -8.51
CA TRP A 143 6.51 -5.53 -7.20
C TRP A 143 5.83 -6.40 -6.15
N LEU A 144 6.58 -6.76 -5.12
CA LEU A 144 6.04 -7.42 -3.93
C LEU A 144 6.26 -6.55 -2.69
N THR A 145 5.30 -6.56 -1.78
CA THR A 145 5.41 -5.83 -0.51
C THR A 145 5.29 -6.79 0.67
N GLU A 146 6.36 -6.89 1.46
CA GLU A 146 6.35 -7.57 2.76
C GLU A 146 5.62 -6.70 3.79
N ARG A 147 4.74 -7.29 4.57
CA ARG A 147 3.97 -6.58 5.61
C ARG A 147 3.75 -7.40 6.90
N GLY A 148 4.53 -8.44 7.08
CA GLY A 148 4.45 -9.33 8.24
C GLY A 148 3.57 -10.55 8.02
N THR A 149 3.73 -11.47 8.94
CA THR A 149 3.04 -12.76 8.99
C THR A 149 2.35 -12.89 10.35
N THR A 150 1.16 -13.47 10.37
CA THR A 150 0.42 -13.76 11.61
C THR A 150 1.23 -14.67 12.51
N PHE A 151 1.39 -14.28 13.76
CA PHE A 151 2.05 -15.06 14.80
C PHE A 151 1.15 -15.14 16.04
N GLY A 152 0.34 -16.17 16.12
CA GLY A 152 -0.76 -16.24 17.07
C GLY A 152 -1.90 -15.29 16.73
N TYR A 153 -2.72 -14.96 17.72
CA TYR A 153 -3.84 -14.02 17.56
C TYR A 153 -3.37 -12.57 17.75
N ASN A 154 -3.90 -11.67 16.92
CA ASN A 154 -3.72 -10.22 17.05
C ASN A 154 -2.25 -9.76 17.08
N ASN A 155 -1.36 -10.53 16.49
CA ASN A 155 0.07 -10.19 16.43
C ASN A 155 0.67 -10.53 15.07
N LEU A 156 1.68 -9.75 14.68
CA LEU A 156 2.44 -9.92 13.45
C LEU A 156 3.93 -9.96 13.78
N VAL A 157 4.67 -10.75 13.01
CA VAL A 157 6.13 -10.74 12.98
C VAL A 157 6.61 -10.62 11.55
N VAL A 158 7.79 -10.06 11.35
CA VAL A 158 8.44 -9.99 10.03
C VAL A 158 9.59 -10.97 9.99
N ASP A 159 9.51 -11.91 9.07
CA ASP A 159 10.68 -12.68 8.66
C ASP A 159 11.39 -11.92 7.54
N PHE A 160 12.45 -11.20 7.89
CA PHE A 160 13.20 -10.41 6.92
C PHE A 160 13.85 -11.23 5.80
N ARG A 161 14.00 -12.57 5.97
CA ARG A 161 14.46 -13.46 4.90
C ARG A 161 13.51 -13.48 3.71
N ASN A 162 12.24 -13.13 3.91
CA ASN A 162 11.28 -12.99 2.82
C ASN A 162 11.71 -11.94 1.78
N LEU A 163 12.45 -10.90 2.16
CA LEU A 163 12.89 -9.86 1.24
C LEU A 163 13.81 -10.42 0.13
N PRO A 164 14.95 -11.06 0.44
CA PRO A 164 15.78 -11.68 -0.59
C PRO A 164 15.09 -12.89 -1.28
N ILE A 165 14.21 -13.62 -0.61
CA ILE A 165 13.44 -14.72 -1.21
C ILE A 165 12.53 -14.16 -2.31
N MET A 166 11.68 -13.19 -1.98
CA MET A 166 10.75 -12.56 -2.94
C MET A 166 11.46 -11.84 -4.09
N SER A 167 12.68 -11.33 -3.86
CA SER A 167 13.49 -10.66 -4.89
C SER A 167 13.95 -11.59 -6.01
N GLN A 168 13.77 -12.91 -5.86
CA GLN A 168 14.08 -13.87 -6.93
C GLN A 168 13.04 -13.84 -8.05
N TRP A 169 11.83 -13.34 -7.78
CA TRP A 169 10.73 -13.34 -8.74
C TRP A 169 10.21 -11.96 -9.10
N ALA A 170 10.26 -11.01 -8.16
CA ALA A 170 9.75 -9.66 -8.34
C ALA A 170 10.83 -8.69 -8.83
N ASP A 171 10.44 -7.68 -9.59
CA ASP A 171 11.36 -6.61 -10.04
C ASP A 171 11.80 -5.71 -8.88
N ARG A 172 10.91 -5.49 -7.90
CA ARG A 172 11.22 -4.80 -6.65
C ARG A 172 10.53 -5.48 -5.47
N VAL A 173 11.19 -5.45 -4.31
CA VAL A 173 10.59 -5.84 -3.04
C VAL A 173 10.59 -4.65 -2.10
N ILE A 174 9.41 -4.35 -1.59
CA ILE A 174 9.11 -3.21 -0.73
C ILE A 174 8.83 -3.74 0.68
N MET A 175 9.32 -3.04 1.69
CA MET A 175 8.95 -3.27 3.08
C MET A 175 7.88 -2.28 3.51
N ASP A 176 6.74 -2.79 3.93
CA ASP A 176 5.71 -2.01 4.60
C ASP A 176 6.06 -1.90 6.09
N CYS A 177 6.67 -0.79 6.46
CA CYS A 177 7.16 -0.55 7.81
C CYS A 177 6.03 -0.18 8.78
N THR A 178 4.88 0.29 8.27
CA THR A 178 3.74 0.69 9.08
C THR A 178 2.86 -0.49 9.44
N HIS A 179 2.36 -1.21 8.42
CA HIS A 179 1.42 -2.30 8.65
C HIS A 179 2.06 -3.57 9.23
N SER A 180 3.37 -3.69 9.15
CA SER A 180 4.11 -4.82 9.76
C SER A 180 4.20 -4.75 11.28
N VAL A 181 3.98 -3.57 11.87
CA VAL A 181 3.96 -3.36 13.33
C VAL A 181 2.54 -3.15 13.87
N GLN A 182 1.53 -3.43 13.07
CA GLN A 182 0.14 -3.43 13.52
C GLN A 182 -0.17 -4.57 14.49
N ARG A 183 -1.15 -4.32 15.34
CA ARG A 183 -1.81 -5.34 16.18
C ARG A 183 -3.26 -5.46 15.72
N PRO A 184 -3.55 -6.35 14.78
CA PRO A 184 -4.89 -6.50 14.22
C PRO A 184 -5.90 -6.83 15.32
N GLY A 185 -6.98 -6.03 15.43
CA GLY A 185 -8.00 -6.21 16.46
C GLY A 185 -7.57 -5.91 17.90
N GLY A 186 -6.35 -5.40 18.12
CA GLY A 186 -5.81 -5.13 19.47
C GLY A 186 -6.42 -3.93 20.20
N GLY A 187 -7.28 -3.15 19.54
CA GLY A 187 -7.93 -1.96 20.10
C GLY A 187 -9.45 -2.06 20.15
N ASN A 188 -10.04 -3.05 20.84
CA ASN A 188 -11.50 -3.17 21.00
C ASN A 188 -12.29 -3.09 19.68
N GLY A 189 -11.84 -3.82 18.64
CA GLY A 189 -12.44 -3.83 17.30
C GLY A 189 -11.80 -2.84 16.33
N THR A 190 -10.79 -2.07 16.75
CA THR A 190 -9.93 -1.26 15.91
C THR A 190 -8.52 -1.85 15.86
N THR A 191 -7.80 -1.60 14.78
CA THR A 191 -6.38 -1.97 14.69
C THR A 191 -5.55 -0.98 15.51
N SER A 192 -4.67 -1.48 16.38
CA SER A 192 -3.62 -0.71 17.04
C SER A 192 -2.26 -1.02 16.42
N GLY A 193 -1.22 -0.28 16.80
CA GLY A 193 0.12 -0.51 16.27
C GLY A 193 1.21 0.17 17.10
N ASP A 194 2.43 -0.25 16.83
CA ASP A 194 3.61 0.17 17.55
C ASP A 194 4.52 1.06 16.66
N ARG A 195 4.02 2.25 16.26
CA ARG A 195 4.70 3.19 15.34
C ARG A 195 6.15 3.51 15.71
N GLN A 196 6.49 3.39 16.98
CA GLN A 196 7.87 3.60 17.46
C GLN A 196 8.90 2.69 16.80
N PHE A 197 8.48 1.52 16.28
CA PHE A 197 9.35 0.56 15.61
C PHE A 197 9.52 0.80 14.10
N VAL A 198 8.72 1.67 13.48
CA VAL A 198 8.79 1.96 12.03
C VAL A 198 10.21 2.29 11.56
N PRO A 199 10.98 3.18 12.24
CA PRO A 199 12.36 3.46 11.82
C PRO A 199 13.30 2.26 11.93
N ALA A 200 13.12 1.41 12.95
CA ALA A 200 13.92 0.20 13.13
C ALA A 200 13.61 -0.84 12.05
N MET A 201 12.32 -1.01 11.70
CA MET A 201 11.87 -1.89 10.62
C MET A 201 12.47 -1.47 9.28
N ALA A 202 12.49 -0.18 8.97
CA ALA A 202 13.10 0.33 7.75
C ALA A 202 14.62 0.04 7.68
N LYS A 203 15.34 0.23 8.80
CA LYS A 203 16.78 -0.07 8.87
C LYS A 203 17.06 -1.57 8.69
N ALA A 204 16.29 -2.42 9.36
CA ALA A 204 16.41 -3.88 9.20
C ALA A 204 16.11 -4.31 7.76
N ALA A 205 15.03 -3.80 7.16
CA ALA A 205 14.67 -4.10 5.78
C ALA A 205 15.77 -3.67 4.80
N LYS A 206 16.41 -2.51 5.02
CA LYS A 206 17.56 -2.07 4.22
C LYS A 206 18.70 -3.09 4.27
N ALA A 207 19.04 -3.60 5.46
CA ALA A 207 20.09 -4.59 5.63
C ALA A 207 19.78 -5.92 4.89
N PHE A 208 18.49 -6.27 4.74
CA PHE A 208 18.02 -7.43 3.99
C PHE A 208 17.72 -7.16 2.50
N GLY A 209 18.09 -5.98 1.98
CA GLY A 209 18.03 -5.67 0.56
C GLY A 209 16.67 -5.17 0.04
N ALA A 210 15.80 -4.65 0.92
CA ALA A 210 14.59 -3.98 0.48
C ALA A 210 14.91 -2.84 -0.51
N ARG A 211 14.18 -2.80 -1.63
CA ARG A 211 14.35 -1.79 -2.68
C ARG A 211 13.43 -0.59 -2.55
N GLY A 212 12.53 -0.61 -1.58
CA GLY A 212 11.61 0.46 -1.28
C GLY A 212 10.93 0.28 0.07
N TYR A 213 10.28 1.33 0.51
CA TYR A 213 9.56 1.37 1.78
C TYR A 213 8.15 1.89 1.56
N PHE A 214 7.20 1.23 2.19
CA PHE A 214 5.85 1.74 2.33
C PHE A 214 5.70 2.29 3.75
N ILE A 215 5.35 3.56 3.86
CA ILE A 215 5.18 4.24 5.15
C ILE A 215 3.87 5.04 5.07
N GLU A 216 2.92 4.72 5.93
CA GLU A 216 1.70 5.51 6.07
C GLU A 216 1.99 6.79 6.85
N THR A 217 1.40 7.89 6.42
CA THR A 217 1.62 9.20 7.04
C THR A 217 0.32 9.98 7.09
N HIS A 218 0.16 10.78 8.12
CA HIS A 218 -0.96 11.71 8.29
C HIS A 218 -0.46 13.02 8.90
N PRO A 219 -0.94 14.20 8.45
CA PRO A 219 -0.52 15.50 9.00
C PRO A 219 -0.75 15.63 10.51
N ASN A 220 -1.82 14.99 11.02
CA ASN A 220 -2.12 14.90 12.44
C ASN A 220 -2.62 13.48 12.76
N PRO A 221 -1.74 12.55 13.15
CA PRO A 221 -2.10 11.15 13.38
C PRO A 221 -3.17 10.96 14.48
N GLU A 222 -3.26 11.85 15.45
CA GLU A 222 -4.18 11.72 16.59
C GLU A 222 -5.65 11.86 16.19
N ILE A 223 -5.92 12.56 15.08
CA ILE A 223 -7.29 12.74 14.56
C ILE A 223 -7.56 11.90 13.31
N ALA A 224 -6.63 11.03 12.93
CA ALA A 224 -6.81 10.14 11.79
C ALA A 224 -7.98 9.18 12.04
N LEU A 225 -8.91 9.06 11.06
CA LEU A 225 -10.07 8.15 11.16
C LEU A 225 -9.69 6.69 10.91
N SER A 226 -8.46 6.43 10.51
CA SER A 226 -7.91 5.09 10.31
C SER A 226 -6.42 5.08 10.63
N ASP A 227 -5.97 3.96 11.20
CA ASP A 227 -4.56 3.64 11.41
C ASP A 227 -3.74 4.70 12.18
N GLY A 228 -4.41 5.60 12.91
CA GLY A 228 -3.77 6.66 13.70
C GLY A 228 -2.71 6.19 14.71
N PRO A 229 -2.84 5.01 15.35
CA PRO A 229 -1.81 4.46 16.24
C PRO A 229 -0.55 3.93 15.53
N ASN A 230 -0.55 3.84 14.21
CA ASN A 230 0.54 3.26 13.41
C ASN A 230 1.53 4.29 12.89
#